data_863a22a1ac2bef4afc801295b9b0dd4e
#
_entry.id   863a22a1ac2bef4afc801295b9b0dd4e
#
_cell.length_a   1.000
_cell.length_b   1.000
_cell.length_c   1.000
_cell.angle_alpha   90.00
_cell.angle_beta   90.00
_cell.angle_gamma   90.00
#
_symmetry.space_group_name_H-M   'P 1'
#
loop_
_entity.id
_entity.type
_entity.pdbx_description
1 polymer ?
#
loop_
_entity_poly.entity_id
_entity_poly.type
_entity_poly.pdbx_seq_one_letter_code
_entity_poly.pdbx_strand_id
1 'polypeptide(L)'
;NKNKVLDLGDVSFIYPSQPGQDETGIHLGRIIQVGQPLGTFYGYVYDGLFSTTDDIASSAQPTAKPGDIRYKDISGPDGVPDGVINDLDRTIIGCAQPKLFGGFNNTFSYKNFDLNVNTIFTIGNDVYNGTRVTMENMQGSTNMFASTMNYCLIIKMLRCHVHSVQRL
;
A
#
# COMPACT_ATOMS: atom_id res chain seq x y z
N ASN A 1 9.10 9.51 -16.32
CA ASN A 1 7.69 9.86 -16.31
C ASN A 1 7.45 10.99 -15.30
N LYS A 2 6.86 12.10 -15.74
CA LYS A 2 6.57 13.28 -14.89
C LYS A 2 5.09 13.65 -14.99
N ASN A 3 4.24 12.64 -14.98
CA ASN A 3 2.80 12.82 -15.04
C ASN A 3 2.28 13.50 -13.77
N LYS A 4 1.51 14.57 -13.89
CA LYS A 4 0.91 15.29 -12.76
C LYS A 4 -0.47 15.79 -13.14
N VAL A 5 -1.38 15.73 -12.20
CA VAL A 5 -2.68 16.41 -12.30
C VAL A 5 -2.43 17.91 -12.13
N LEU A 6 -2.85 18.71 -13.11
CA LEU A 6 -2.63 20.15 -13.08
C LEU A 6 -3.80 20.90 -12.45
N ASP A 7 -5.01 20.43 -12.72
CA ASP A 7 -6.24 21.07 -12.26
C ASP A 7 -7.36 20.04 -12.13
N LEU A 8 -8.23 20.22 -11.16
CA LEU A 8 -9.44 19.42 -10.92
C LEU A 8 -10.71 20.29 -10.84
N GLY A 9 -10.64 21.53 -11.33
CA GLY A 9 -11.72 22.52 -11.19
C GLY A 9 -11.84 23.00 -9.74
N ASP A 10 -13.06 23.04 -9.21
CA ASP A 10 -13.35 23.58 -7.87
C ASP A 10 -12.98 22.63 -6.71
N VAL A 11 -12.43 21.45 -7.02
CA VAL A 11 -12.06 20.44 -5.99
C VAL A 11 -10.55 20.26 -5.92
N SER A 12 -10.02 20.17 -4.70
CA SER A 12 -8.58 19.97 -4.46
C SER A 12 -8.15 18.51 -4.59
N PHE A 13 -9.08 17.57 -4.36
CA PHE A 13 -8.85 16.13 -4.51
C PHE A 13 -10.15 15.37 -4.80
N ILE A 14 -10.02 14.20 -5.41
CA ILE A 14 -11.12 13.27 -5.70
C ILE A 14 -10.69 11.88 -5.23
N TYR A 15 -11.60 11.18 -4.56
CA TYR A 15 -11.48 9.74 -4.29
C TYR A 15 -12.19 8.99 -5.43
N PRO A 16 -11.47 8.31 -6.33
CA PRO A 16 -12.08 7.61 -7.47
C PRO A 16 -12.90 6.38 -7.08
N SER A 17 -12.67 5.85 -5.90
CA SER A 17 -13.54 4.84 -5.27
C SER A 17 -13.83 5.30 -3.84
N GLN A 18 -15.09 5.23 -3.44
CA GLN A 18 -15.43 5.47 -2.04
C GLN A 18 -14.66 4.48 -1.15
N PRO A 19 -14.11 4.92 -0.01
CA PRO A 19 -13.51 3.99 0.92
C PRO A 19 -14.56 2.93 1.31
N GLY A 20 -14.37 1.69 0.85
CA GLY A 20 -15.26 0.58 1.17
C GLY A 20 -16.18 0.07 0.07
N GLN A 21 -16.13 0.58 -1.14
CA GLN A 21 -17.01 0.15 -2.25
C GLN A 21 -16.25 -0.21 -3.52
N ASP A 22 -15.23 -1.03 -3.43
CA ASP A 22 -14.84 -1.82 -4.58
C ASP A 22 -15.58 -3.16 -4.51
N GLU A 23 -15.87 -3.74 -5.67
CA GLU A 23 -16.56 -5.03 -5.81
C GLU A 23 -15.83 -6.18 -5.10
N THR A 24 -14.59 -5.95 -4.67
CA THR A 24 -13.74 -6.92 -3.99
C THR A 24 -13.71 -6.75 -2.46
N GLY A 25 -14.37 -5.72 -1.92
CA GLY A 25 -14.32 -5.38 -0.48
C GLY A 25 -12.93 -4.92 0.00
N ILE A 26 -12.03 -4.63 -0.92
CA ILE A 26 -10.67 -4.20 -0.64
C ILE A 26 -10.63 -2.67 -0.70
N HIS A 27 -10.39 -2.05 0.43
CA HIS A 27 -10.26 -0.59 0.56
C HIS A 27 -8.99 -0.08 -0.13
N LEU A 28 -9.02 0.04 -1.45
CA LEU A 28 -7.94 0.68 -2.21
C LEU A 28 -8.04 2.20 -2.02
N GLY A 29 -7.35 2.71 -1.01
CA GLY A 29 -7.18 4.14 -0.85
C GLY A 29 -6.41 4.70 -2.04
N ARG A 30 -7.12 5.18 -3.05
CA ARG A 30 -6.56 5.96 -4.16
C ARG A 30 -7.03 7.39 -4.03
N ILE A 31 -6.15 8.32 -4.38
CA ILE A 31 -6.48 9.73 -4.41
C ILE A 31 -6.03 10.32 -5.75
N ILE A 32 -6.85 11.23 -6.27
CA ILE A 32 -6.47 12.11 -7.36
C ILE A 32 -6.37 13.50 -6.76
N GLN A 33 -5.17 14.05 -6.74
CA GLN A 33 -4.89 15.35 -6.13
C GLN A 33 -4.04 16.18 -7.07
N VAL A 34 -4.28 17.49 -7.08
CA VAL A 34 -3.49 18.44 -7.85
C VAL A 34 -2.03 18.37 -7.43
N GLY A 35 -1.12 18.34 -8.39
CA GLY A 35 0.32 18.20 -8.18
C GLY A 35 0.84 16.77 -8.05
N GLN A 36 -0.03 15.77 -7.92
CA GLN A 36 0.31 14.36 -7.83
C GLN A 36 0.04 13.59 -9.12
N PRO A 37 0.75 12.47 -9.38
CA PRO A 37 0.45 11.62 -10.51
C PRO A 37 -0.86 10.85 -10.31
N LEU A 38 -1.51 10.48 -11.42
CA LEU A 38 -2.64 9.55 -11.36
C LEU A 38 -2.20 8.19 -10.83
N GLY A 39 -3.07 7.53 -10.05
CA GLY A 39 -2.77 6.23 -9.46
C GLY A 39 -1.94 6.30 -8.17
N THR A 40 -2.01 7.43 -7.48
CA THR A 40 -1.41 7.63 -6.16
C THR A 40 -2.20 6.86 -5.11
N PHE A 41 -1.50 6.08 -4.29
CA PHE A 41 -2.05 5.38 -3.13
C PHE A 41 -2.04 6.29 -1.91
N TYR A 42 -3.17 6.32 -1.22
CA TYR A 42 -3.41 7.19 -0.07
C TYR A 42 -3.95 6.38 1.10
N GLY A 43 -3.35 6.51 2.26
CA GLY A 43 -3.74 5.75 3.44
C GLY A 43 -2.83 6.00 4.62
N TYR A 44 -2.99 5.17 5.66
CA TYR A 44 -2.18 5.23 6.86
C TYR A 44 -0.79 4.61 6.66
N VAL A 45 0.19 5.14 7.37
CA VAL A 45 1.55 4.57 7.38
C VAL A 45 1.60 3.47 8.42
N TYR A 46 1.99 2.26 8.00
CA TYR A 46 2.19 1.11 8.86
C TYR A 46 3.45 1.30 9.72
N ASP A 47 3.31 1.12 11.04
CA ASP A 47 4.41 1.23 12.01
C ASP A 47 4.63 -0.05 12.83
N GLY A 48 4.13 -1.18 12.38
CA GLY A 48 4.27 -2.47 13.04
C GLY A 48 2.98 -3.02 13.60
N LEU A 49 3.10 -3.99 14.52
CA LEU A 49 1.98 -4.58 15.25
C LEU A 49 2.14 -4.27 16.73
N PHE A 50 1.04 -4.14 17.43
CA PHE A 50 1.06 -4.05 18.89
C PHE A 50 1.49 -5.37 19.50
N SER A 51 2.51 -5.33 20.36
CA SER A 51 2.96 -6.47 21.17
C SER A 51 2.12 -6.57 22.44
N THR A 52 2.16 -7.73 23.08
CA THR A 52 1.60 -7.94 24.44
C THR A 52 2.31 -7.12 25.52
N THR A 53 3.51 -6.62 25.22
CA THR A 53 4.34 -5.80 26.12
C THR A 53 4.15 -4.30 25.92
N ASP A 54 3.44 -3.88 24.85
CA ASP A 54 3.24 -2.47 24.53
C ASP A 54 2.16 -1.86 25.44
N ASP A 55 2.38 -0.63 25.85
CA ASP A 55 1.36 0.15 26.57
C ASP A 55 0.36 0.76 25.55
N ILE A 56 -0.63 -0.05 25.20
CA ILE A 56 -1.63 0.31 24.20
C ILE A 56 -2.54 1.42 24.69
N ALA A 57 -2.81 1.48 26.00
CA ALA A 57 -3.72 2.46 26.58
C ALA A 57 -3.20 3.91 26.43
N SER A 58 -1.89 4.08 26.41
CA SER A 58 -1.24 5.40 26.23
C SER A 58 -0.87 5.70 24.77
N SER A 59 -1.14 4.76 23.86
CA SER A 59 -0.83 4.93 22.43
C SER A 59 -1.89 5.76 21.69
N ALA A 60 -1.57 6.19 20.47
CA ALA A 60 -2.51 6.86 19.56
C ALA A 60 -3.73 6.00 19.16
N GLN A 61 -3.76 4.72 19.55
CA GLN A 61 -4.83 3.74 19.27
C GLN A 61 -5.25 3.00 20.55
N PRO A 62 -5.84 3.66 21.56
CA PRO A 62 -6.08 3.08 22.89
C PRO A 62 -7.08 1.91 22.89
N THR A 63 -7.87 1.74 21.84
CA THR A 63 -8.84 0.65 21.68
C THR A 63 -8.27 -0.58 20.99
N ALA A 64 -7.03 -0.50 20.50
CA ALA A 64 -6.34 -1.61 19.84
C ALA A 64 -6.03 -2.75 20.83
N LYS A 65 -5.75 -3.92 20.29
CA LYS A 65 -5.38 -5.11 21.06
C LYS A 65 -4.00 -5.58 20.61
N PRO A 66 -3.29 -6.36 21.45
CA PRO A 66 -2.06 -7.02 21.02
C PRO A 66 -2.30 -7.82 19.73
N GLY A 67 -1.48 -7.57 18.70
CA GLY A 67 -1.61 -8.13 17.37
C GLY A 67 -2.34 -7.27 16.37
N ASP A 68 -3.01 -6.21 16.78
CA ASP A 68 -3.58 -5.24 15.85
C ASP A 68 -2.47 -4.42 15.18
N ILE A 69 -2.80 -3.85 14.02
CA ILE A 69 -1.88 -2.99 13.26
C ILE A 69 -1.69 -1.68 14.01
N ARG A 70 -0.43 -1.30 14.21
CA ARG A 70 -0.06 0.02 14.66
C ARG A 70 0.16 0.94 13.47
N TYR A 71 -0.53 2.06 13.47
CA TYR A 71 -0.37 3.13 12.51
C TYR A 71 0.46 4.26 13.10
N LYS A 72 1.18 4.95 12.25
CA LYS A 72 1.99 6.10 12.63
C LYS A 72 1.09 7.33 12.69
N ASP A 73 1.09 7.99 13.83
CA ASP A 73 0.54 9.34 14.00
C ASP A 73 1.50 10.35 13.35
N ILE A 74 1.05 11.02 12.31
CA ILE A 74 1.86 11.92 11.49
C ILE A 74 1.29 13.32 11.40
N SER A 75 0.00 13.51 11.66
CA SER A 75 -0.68 14.79 11.50
C SER A 75 -1.93 14.87 12.35
N GLY A 76 -2.26 16.06 12.82
CA GLY A 76 -3.49 16.38 13.52
C GLY A 76 -4.07 17.69 12.97
N PRO A 77 -5.02 18.32 13.68
CA PRO A 77 -5.67 19.57 13.26
C PRO A 77 -4.69 20.72 12.98
N ASP A 78 -3.58 20.76 13.71
CA ASP A 78 -2.53 21.77 13.56
C ASP A 78 -1.38 21.34 12.66
N GLY A 79 -1.51 20.19 11.95
CA GLY A 79 -0.49 19.63 11.08
C GLY A 79 0.69 18.98 11.82
N VAL A 80 0.53 18.68 13.10
CA VAL A 80 1.48 17.96 13.95
C VAL A 80 0.79 16.76 14.59
N PRO A 81 1.52 15.70 14.97
CA PRO A 81 0.94 14.55 15.68
C PRO A 81 0.15 14.97 16.91
N ASP A 82 -1.08 14.48 17.04
CA ASP A 82 -2.00 14.83 18.12
C ASP A 82 -2.26 13.70 19.12
N GLY A 83 -1.65 12.54 18.90
CA GLY A 83 -1.79 11.35 19.75
C GLY A 83 -3.04 10.54 19.47
N VAL A 84 -3.73 10.78 18.34
CA VAL A 84 -4.94 10.05 17.97
C VAL A 84 -4.91 9.73 16.47
N ILE A 85 -5.05 8.46 16.12
CA ILE A 85 -5.14 8.05 14.70
C ILE A 85 -6.52 8.39 14.15
N ASN A 86 -6.53 9.28 13.17
CA ASN A 86 -7.74 9.75 12.48
C ASN A 86 -7.48 9.99 10.98
N ASP A 87 -8.46 10.56 10.26
CA ASP A 87 -8.34 10.78 8.82
C ASP A 87 -7.22 11.77 8.42
N LEU A 88 -6.73 12.59 9.35
CA LEU A 88 -5.62 13.52 9.10
C LEU A 88 -4.27 12.82 9.03
N ASP A 89 -4.16 11.60 9.58
CA ASP A 89 -2.94 10.77 9.51
C ASP A 89 -2.78 10.03 8.19
N ARG A 90 -3.72 10.18 7.29
CA ARG A 90 -3.60 9.60 5.96
C ARG A 90 -2.64 10.42 5.11
N THR A 91 -1.76 9.74 4.40
CA THR A 91 -0.78 10.35 3.52
C THR A 91 -0.58 9.54 2.25
N ILE A 92 0.23 10.05 1.34
CA ILE A 92 0.62 9.33 0.12
C ILE A 92 1.60 8.22 0.52
N ILE A 93 1.17 6.96 0.32
CA ILE A 93 1.96 5.78 0.67
C ILE A 93 2.65 5.13 -0.52
N GLY A 94 2.26 5.49 -1.74
CA GLY A 94 2.89 4.96 -2.96
C GLY A 94 2.24 5.49 -4.23
N CYS A 95 2.76 5.05 -5.38
CA CYS A 95 2.24 5.43 -6.69
C CYS A 95 2.36 4.27 -7.69
N ALA A 96 1.26 3.96 -8.38
CA ALA A 96 1.25 2.93 -9.41
C ALA A 96 2.02 3.32 -10.68
N GLN A 97 2.27 4.61 -10.90
CA GLN A 97 2.99 5.09 -12.08
C GLN A 97 4.51 4.89 -11.93
N PRO A 98 5.17 4.26 -12.90
CA PRO A 98 6.61 4.09 -12.86
C PRO A 98 7.32 5.45 -13.02
N LYS A 99 8.41 5.64 -12.30
CA LYS A 99 9.29 6.81 -12.45
C LYS A 99 10.09 6.72 -13.74
N LEU A 100 10.53 5.52 -14.09
CA LEU A 100 11.29 5.22 -15.31
C LEU A 100 10.80 3.92 -15.93
N PHE A 101 10.66 3.93 -17.24
CA PHE A 101 10.44 2.72 -18.03
C PHE A 101 11.25 2.80 -19.31
N GLY A 102 11.65 1.65 -19.83
CA GLY A 102 12.43 1.59 -21.06
C GLY A 102 12.53 0.18 -21.61
N GLY A 103 13.16 0.09 -22.75
CA GLY A 103 13.48 -1.17 -23.41
C GLY A 103 14.87 -1.14 -24.02
N PHE A 104 15.47 -2.28 -24.06
CA PHE A 104 16.79 -2.49 -24.63
C PHE A 104 16.72 -3.76 -25.51
N ASN A 105 17.00 -3.56 -26.80
CA ASN A 105 16.96 -4.66 -27.79
C ASN A 105 18.36 -4.81 -28.39
N ASN A 106 18.93 -6.00 -28.26
CA ASN A 106 20.19 -6.39 -28.89
C ASN A 106 19.97 -7.55 -29.83
N THR A 107 20.52 -7.42 -31.02
CA THR A 107 20.58 -8.49 -32.02
C THR A 107 22.04 -8.85 -32.31
N PHE A 108 22.38 -10.08 -32.11
CA PHE A 108 23.70 -10.64 -32.41
C PHE A 108 23.55 -11.67 -33.51
N SER A 109 24.30 -11.48 -34.60
CA SER A 109 24.32 -12.43 -35.71
C SER A 109 25.76 -12.96 -35.89
N TYR A 110 25.91 -14.29 -35.87
CA TYR A 110 27.18 -14.93 -36.10
C TYR A 110 27.00 -16.18 -36.97
N LYS A 111 27.51 -16.16 -38.18
CA LYS A 111 27.38 -17.22 -39.19
C LYS A 111 25.88 -17.57 -39.40
N ASN A 112 25.46 -18.76 -38.96
CA ASN A 112 24.10 -19.28 -39.11
C ASN A 112 23.27 -19.12 -37.81
N PHE A 113 23.77 -18.36 -36.84
CA PHE A 113 23.09 -18.12 -35.55
C PHE A 113 22.73 -16.64 -35.41
N ASP A 114 21.44 -16.39 -35.12
CA ASP A 114 20.93 -15.08 -34.76
C ASP A 114 20.35 -15.18 -33.36
N LEU A 115 20.84 -14.28 -32.46
CA LEU A 115 20.33 -14.12 -31.10
C LEU A 115 19.74 -12.74 -30.95
N ASN A 116 18.45 -12.67 -30.61
CA ASN A 116 17.78 -11.44 -30.32
C ASN A 116 17.39 -11.41 -28.82
N VAL A 117 17.93 -10.44 -28.09
CA VAL A 117 17.64 -10.23 -26.66
C VAL A 117 16.87 -8.92 -26.51
N ASN A 118 15.58 -9.05 -26.16
CA ASN A 118 14.71 -7.91 -25.89
C ASN A 118 14.44 -7.82 -24.39
N THR A 119 14.88 -6.75 -23.76
CA THR A 119 14.70 -6.49 -22.34
C THR A 119 13.82 -5.26 -22.15
N ILE A 120 12.74 -5.42 -21.39
CA ILE A 120 11.86 -4.31 -20.98
C ILE A 120 11.97 -4.15 -19.46
N PHE A 121 12.08 -2.92 -19.01
CA PHE A 121 12.17 -2.64 -17.58
C PHE A 121 11.28 -1.47 -17.18
N THR A 122 10.76 -1.56 -15.96
CA THR A 122 10.03 -0.50 -15.26
C THR A 122 10.60 -0.36 -13.85
N ILE A 123 10.76 0.88 -13.38
CA ILE A 123 11.38 1.15 -12.09
C ILE A 123 10.57 2.20 -11.34
N GLY A 124 10.38 1.96 -10.04
CA GLY A 124 9.83 2.93 -9.09
C GLY A 124 8.32 3.07 -9.14
N ASN A 125 7.61 2.01 -9.57
CA ASN A 125 6.18 1.86 -9.39
C ASN A 125 5.89 0.99 -8.17
N ASP A 126 4.81 1.30 -7.48
CA ASP A 126 4.26 0.50 -6.40
C ASP A 126 3.08 -0.31 -6.93
N VAL A 127 2.98 -1.58 -6.52
CA VAL A 127 1.90 -2.48 -6.95
C VAL A 127 1.09 -2.91 -5.74
N TYR A 128 -0.22 -2.74 -5.84
CA TYR A 128 -1.13 -3.28 -4.84
C TYR A 128 -1.33 -4.78 -5.05
N ASN A 129 -0.92 -5.57 -4.08
CA ASN A 129 -1.04 -7.03 -4.13
C ASN A 129 -2.34 -7.49 -3.44
N GLY A 130 -3.46 -7.42 -4.16
CA GLY A 130 -4.77 -7.84 -3.66
C GLY A 130 -4.84 -9.33 -3.30
N THR A 131 -4.14 -10.19 -4.04
CA THR A 131 -4.08 -11.64 -3.76
C THR A 131 -3.45 -11.89 -2.38
N ARG A 132 -2.38 -11.17 -2.06
CA ARG A 132 -1.74 -11.29 -0.75
C ARG A 132 -2.68 -10.85 0.37
N VAL A 133 -3.37 -9.73 0.19
CA VAL A 133 -4.36 -9.23 1.17
C VAL A 133 -5.44 -10.26 1.43
N THR A 134 -6.00 -10.87 0.38
CA THR A 134 -7.05 -11.88 0.52
C THR A 134 -6.55 -13.17 1.18
N MET A 135 -5.33 -13.61 0.83
CA MET A 135 -4.80 -14.89 1.32
C MET A 135 -4.06 -14.78 2.67
N GLU A 136 -3.68 -13.59 3.09
CA GLU A 136 -3.13 -13.32 4.42
C GLU A 136 -4.19 -12.81 5.41
N ASN A 137 -5.37 -12.42 4.90
CA ASN A 137 -6.52 -12.08 5.73
C ASN A 137 -7.21 -13.36 6.21
N MET A 138 -6.97 -13.77 7.43
CA MET A 138 -7.54 -14.99 8.05
C MET A 138 -9.08 -14.97 8.19
N GLN A 139 -9.76 -14.08 7.48
CA GLN A 139 -11.22 -13.96 7.42
C GLN A 139 -11.73 -14.56 6.12
N GLY A 140 -12.26 -15.76 6.18
CA GLY A 140 -12.93 -16.36 5.04
C GLY A 140 -12.63 -17.85 4.83
N SER A 141 -13.22 -18.42 3.78
CA SER A 141 -13.09 -19.82 3.38
C SER A 141 -12.01 -20.04 2.30
N THR A 142 -11.15 -19.06 2.05
CA THR A 142 -10.08 -19.15 1.05
C THR A 142 -8.82 -19.79 1.60
N ASN A 143 -8.06 -20.47 0.73
CA ASN A 143 -6.74 -20.97 1.10
C ASN A 143 -5.82 -19.82 1.51
N MET A 144 -5.03 -20.04 2.56
CA MET A 144 -4.08 -19.07 3.10
C MET A 144 -2.66 -19.40 2.67
N PHE A 145 -1.80 -18.39 2.60
CA PHE A 145 -0.37 -18.60 2.40
C PHE A 145 0.27 -19.25 3.65
N ALA A 146 1.30 -20.06 3.44
CA ALA A 146 2.06 -20.64 4.53
C ALA A 146 2.71 -19.58 5.43
N SER A 147 2.96 -18.38 4.91
CA SER A 147 3.46 -17.24 5.68
C SER A 147 2.54 -16.84 6.83
N THR A 148 1.21 -17.03 6.71
CA THR A 148 0.26 -16.72 7.78
C THR A 148 0.44 -17.60 9.01
N MET A 149 0.99 -18.80 8.88
CA MET A 149 1.29 -19.66 10.01
C MET A 149 2.33 -19.05 10.95
N ASN A 150 3.29 -18.29 10.43
CA ASN A 150 4.29 -17.60 11.24
C ASN A 150 3.66 -16.49 12.09
N TYR A 151 2.63 -15.84 11.59
CA TYR A 151 1.86 -14.83 12.33
C TYR A 151 0.93 -15.47 13.37
N CYS A 152 0.33 -16.63 13.05
CA CYS A 152 -0.51 -17.39 13.99
C CYS A 152 0.24 -17.92 15.21
N LEU A 153 1.50 -18.30 15.07
CA LEU A 153 2.32 -18.77 16.18
C LEU A 153 2.66 -17.65 17.17
N ILE A 154 2.76 -16.42 16.70
CA ILE A 154 3.04 -15.24 17.54
C ILE A 154 1.74 -14.66 18.12
N ILE A 155 0.62 -14.81 17.40
CA ILE A 155 -0.66 -14.18 17.74
C ILE A 155 -1.74 -15.25 17.73
N LYS A 156 -1.82 -15.98 18.82
CA LYS A 156 -2.79 -17.06 19.04
C LYS A 156 -4.25 -16.58 19.07
N MET A 157 -4.71 -15.60 18.31
CA MET A 157 -6.13 -15.20 18.19
C MET A 157 -6.40 -13.80 17.63
N LEU A 158 -5.59 -13.18 16.76
CA LEU A 158 -5.94 -11.83 16.32
C LEU A 158 -5.86 -11.64 14.81
N ARG A 159 -6.88 -10.98 14.29
CA ARG A 159 -7.16 -10.66 12.89
C ARG A 159 -6.02 -9.85 12.27
N CYS A 160 -5.27 -10.42 11.32
CA CYS A 160 -4.27 -9.69 10.57
C CYS A 160 -4.90 -8.97 9.35
N HIS A 161 -4.91 -7.66 9.39
CA HIS A 161 -5.05 -6.84 8.19
C HIS A 161 -3.65 -6.34 7.80
N VAL A 162 -3.05 -6.96 6.79
CA VAL A 162 -1.76 -6.50 6.28
C VAL A 162 -1.99 -5.76 4.97
N HIS A 163 -1.83 -4.45 5.01
CA HIS A 163 -1.72 -3.65 3.79
C HIS A 163 -0.26 -3.68 3.33
N SER A 164 0.05 -4.54 2.37
CA SER A 164 1.38 -4.56 1.78
C SER A 164 1.40 -3.87 0.43
N VAL A 165 1.94 -2.68 0.39
CA VAL A 165 2.43 -2.08 -0.83
C VAL A 165 3.86 -2.59 -1.03
N GLN A 166 4.10 -3.39 -2.05
CA GLN A 166 5.45 -3.83 -2.42
C GLN A 166 6.07 -2.83 -3.40
N ARG A 167 7.26 -2.37 -3.08
CA ARG A 167 8.12 -1.63 -4.03
C ARG A 167 8.93 -2.65 -4.83
N LEU A 168 8.81 -2.58 -6.13
CA LEU A 168 9.65 -3.30 -7.10
C LEU A 168 10.85 -2.45 -7.51
#